data_207022681e0cd00e9f00cca59d5a0f25
#
_entry.id   207022681e0cd00e9f00cca59d5a0f25
#
_cell.length_a   1.000
_cell.length_b   1.000
_cell.length_c   1.000
_cell.angle_alpha   90.00
_cell.angle_beta   90.00
_cell.angle_gamma   90.00
#
_symmetry.space_group_name_H-M   'P 1'
#
loop_
_entity.id
_entity.type
_entity.pdbx_description
1 polymer ?
#
loop_
_entity_poly.entity_id
_entity_poly.type
_entity_poly.pdbx_seq_one_letter_code
_entity_poly.pdbx_strand_id
1 'polypeptide(L)'
;MKNYTCIPIISLCVLLMTSTDVYGYKYGLGSCLDQDREQRIWPSIKKENLDGFIFLGDNVYGDLPSGKLLKMQKAYQMQRKRLPRWLMDKKEILAIWDDHDFGLNDGGGDYIYKKDAEKMFLNFWNIPQSDLRRNRDGIYFKQTKQIEGTEVEIIGLDTRYFRSKLKGKKNAYEQNNDSAATILGQDQWTWLETSISNSTADVIVILSSIQILATNHPYEKWDNFPLERKRLLEIIARASKEKTIIAVTGDRHKSGIYQNENFLEITASSLNKSASKGSETDPLLIGKTYRIINYGILNIEPSKNKITASIHDKNGQELNSKTINIR
;
A
#
# COMPACT_ATOMS: atom_id res chain seq x y z
N MET A 1 68.63 -33.84 38.11
CA MET A 1 67.22 -33.46 38.19
C MET A 1 67.03 -32.23 37.32
N LYS A 2 66.32 -32.37 36.14
CA LYS A 2 66.07 -31.27 35.20
C LYS A 2 64.64 -30.81 35.48
N ASN A 3 64.48 -29.56 35.94
CA ASN A 3 63.18 -28.92 36.14
C ASN A 3 62.61 -28.46 34.78
N TYR A 4 61.46 -29.00 34.38
CA TYR A 4 60.66 -28.51 33.22
C TYR A 4 59.61 -27.52 33.73
N THR A 5 59.74 -26.27 33.42
CA THR A 5 58.74 -25.24 33.64
C THR A 5 57.71 -25.29 32.51
N CYS A 6 56.48 -25.66 32.83
CA CYS A 6 55.33 -25.54 31.91
C CYS A 6 54.85 -24.10 31.85
N ILE A 7 54.86 -23.52 30.66
CA ILE A 7 54.24 -22.19 30.34
C ILE A 7 52.78 -22.48 29.89
N PRO A 8 51.77 -21.91 30.54
CA PRO A 8 50.39 -22.08 30.07
C PRO A 8 50.14 -21.23 28.81
N ILE A 9 49.72 -21.90 27.75
CA ILE A 9 49.23 -21.24 26.52
C ILE A 9 47.82 -20.69 26.79
N ILE A 10 47.70 -19.36 26.94
CA ILE A 10 46.43 -18.67 27.02
C ILE A 10 45.89 -18.58 25.60
N SER A 11 44.91 -19.42 25.26
CA SER A 11 44.20 -19.35 23.98
C SER A 11 43.24 -18.14 24.00
N LEU A 12 43.61 -17.09 23.32
CA LEU A 12 42.79 -15.90 23.13
C LEU A 12 41.70 -16.22 22.09
N CYS A 13 40.50 -16.60 22.52
CA CYS A 13 39.33 -16.68 21.66
C CYS A 13 38.90 -15.27 21.26
N VAL A 14 39.32 -14.81 20.08
CA VAL A 14 38.76 -13.62 19.44
C VAL A 14 37.37 -13.98 18.94
N LEU A 15 36.31 -13.59 19.67
CA LEU A 15 34.95 -13.56 19.17
C LEU A 15 34.91 -12.54 18.04
N LEU A 16 34.99 -12.98 16.81
CA LEU A 16 34.59 -12.20 15.63
C LEU A 16 33.07 -11.99 15.75
N MET A 17 32.68 -10.87 16.35
CA MET A 17 31.32 -10.35 16.16
C MET A 17 31.19 -9.96 14.68
N THR A 18 30.66 -10.87 13.88
CA THR A 18 30.13 -10.50 12.57
C THR A 18 28.97 -9.57 12.86
N SER A 19 29.17 -8.26 12.68
CA SER A 19 28.07 -7.32 12.56
C SER A 19 27.26 -7.81 11.36
N THR A 20 26.14 -8.49 11.61
CA THR A 20 25.12 -8.59 10.58
C THR A 20 24.68 -7.18 10.34
N ASP A 21 25.03 -6.64 9.16
CA ASP A 21 24.48 -5.38 8.72
C ASP A 21 22.97 -5.52 8.80
N VAL A 22 22.39 -4.91 9.82
CA VAL A 22 20.97 -4.92 10.08
C VAL A 22 20.39 -3.94 9.09
N TYR A 23 19.89 -4.47 7.99
CA TYR A 23 19.20 -3.69 6.97
C TYR A 23 17.74 -3.62 7.34
N GLY A 24 17.16 -2.40 7.38
CA GLY A 24 15.74 -2.19 7.52
C GLY A 24 14.93 -2.99 6.49
N TYR A 25 13.63 -2.93 6.57
CA TYR A 25 12.73 -3.63 5.64
C TYR A 25 12.23 -2.68 4.55
N LYS A 26 12.44 -3.05 3.29
CA LYS A 26 12.13 -2.21 2.12
C LYS A 26 10.97 -2.77 1.31
N TYR A 27 9.83 -2.07 1.34
CA TYR A 27 8.70 -2.36 0.47
C TYR A 27 8.75 -1.52 -0.81
N GLY A 28 8.58 -2.16 -1.97
CA GLY A 28 8.16 -1.47 -3.19
C GLY A 28 6.67 -1.21 -3.16
N LEU A 29 6.23 -0.11 -3.73
CA LEU A 29 4.84 0.33 -3.76
C LEU A 29 4.43 0.61 -5.20
N GLY A 30 3.22 0.19 -5.60
CA GLY A 30 2.70 0.58 -6.90
C GLY A 30 1.27 0.15 -7.16
N SER A 31 0.64 0.87 -8.10
CA SER A 31 -0.69 0.59 -8.63
C SER A 31 -0.76 0.92 -10.12
N CYS A 32 -1.92 0.75 -10.72
CA CYS A 32 -2.19 1.08 -12.12
C CYS A 32 -1.25 0.34 -13.08
N LEU A 33 -1.33 -1.00 -13.01
CA LEU A 33 -0.53 -1.95 -13.78
C LEU A 33 -1.39 -2.63 -14.84
N ASP A 34 -1.50 -2.01 -16.02
CA ASP A 34 -2.29 -2.52 -17.13
C ASP A 34 -1.59 -3.72 -17.81
N GLN A 35 -2.25 -4.89 -17.79
CA GLN A 35 -1.75 -6.12 -18.40
C GLN A 35 -1.62 -6.05 -19.93
N ASP A 36 -2.28 -5.12 -20.58
CA ASP A 36 -2.25 -4.95 -22.04
C ASP A 36 -1.09 -4.03 -22.48
N ARG A 37 -0.40 -3.37 -21.53
CA ARG A 37 0.74 -2.47 -21.79
C ARG A 37 2.07 -3.10 -21.41
N GLU A 38 3.16 -2.62 -22.01
CA GLU A 38 4.52 -3.02 -21.60
C GLU A 38 4.80 -2.62 -20.15
N GLN A 39 5.52 -3.49 -19.43
CA GLN A 39 5.86 -3.31 -18.02
C GLN A 39 7.38 -3.09 -17.86
N ARG A 40 7.89 -2.01 -18.46
CA ARG A 40 9.33 -1.67 -18.51
C ARG A 40 9.92 -1.22 -17.17
N ILE A 41 9.12 -1.11 -16.13
CA ILE A 41 9.52 -0.62 -14.81
C ILE A 41 10.26 -1.67 -13.99
N TRP A 42 9.99 -2.96 -14.21
CA TRP A 42 10.50 -4.05 -13.39
C TRP A 42 12.04 -4.16 -13.28
N PRO A 43 12.83 -3.86 -14.33
CA PRO A 43 14.29 -3.87 -14.21
C PRO A 43 14.84 -2.86 -13.19
N SER A 44 14.21 -1.68 -13.08
CA SER A 44 14.58 -0.66 -12.09
C SER A 44 14.17 -1.08 -10.68
N ILE A 45 12.94 -1.55 -10.50
CA ILE A 45 12.45 -2.07 -9.22
C ILE A 45 13.33 -3.23 -8.71
N LYS A 46 13.80 -4.10 -9.61
CA LYS A 46 14.68 -5.21 -9.23
C LYS A 46 16.00 -4.75 -8.59
N LYS A 47 16.55 -3.63 -9.03
CA LYS A 47 17.81 -3.07 -8.51
C LYS A 47 17.68 -2.50 -7.09
N GLU A 48 16.45 -2.24 -6.64
CA GLU A 48 16.19 -1.71 -5.30
C GLU A 48 16.42 -2.72 -4.17
N ASN A 49 16.58 -3.99 -4.51
CA ASN A 49 16.77 -5.08 -3.52
C ASN A 49 15.67 -5.10 -2.45
N LEU A 50 14.41 -5.03 -2.90
CA LEU A 50 13.24 -5.01 -2.03
C LEU A 50 13.10 -6.31 -1.22
N ASP A 51 12.54 -6.20 -0.02
CA ASP A 51 12.13 -7.34 0.82
C ASP A 51 10.69 -7.78 0.51
N GLY A 52 9.83 -6.80 0.18
CA GLY A 52 8.44 -7.03 -0.18
C GLY A 52 7.95 -6.05 -1.24
N PHE A 53 6.74 -6.30 -1.75
CA PHE A 53 6.05 -5.39 -2.65
C PHE A 53 4.57 -5.29 -2.30
N ILE A 54 4.04 -4.08 -2.27
CA ILE A 54 2.64 -3.76 -1.99
C ILE A 54 1.97 -3.27 -3.25
N PHE A 55 1.00 -4.04 -3.73
CA PHE A 55 0.13 -3.67 -4.84
C PHE A 55 -1.09 -2.92 -4.30
N LEU A 56 -1.29 -1.68 -4.76
CA LEU A 56 -2.24 -0.71 -4.21
C LEU A 56 -3.51 -0.55 -5.05
N GLY A 57 -3.91 -1.60 -5.75
CA GLY A 57 -5.07 -1.60 -6.62
C GLY A 57 -4.74 -1.36 -8.09
N ASP A 58 -5.74 -1.52 -8.96
CA ASP A 58 -5.56 -1.50 -10.42
C ASP A 58 -4.48 -2.48 -10.87
N ASN A 59 -4.48 -3.66 -10.26
CA ASN A 59 -3.49 -4.69 -10.54
C ASN A 59 -3.73 -5.35 -11.90
N VAL A 60 -4.95 -5.22 -12.41
CA VAL A 60 -5.41 -5.55 -13.76
C VAL A 60 -6.50 -4.58 -14.21
N TYR A 61 -6.69 -4.44 -15.51
CA TYR A 61 -7.76 -3.69 -16.15
C TYR A 61 -8.74 -4.67 -16.82
N GLY A 62 -9.53 -5.33 -15.98
CA GLY A 62 -10.47 -6.37 -16.38
C GLY A 62 -11.93 -5.93 -16.46
N ASP A 63 -12.22 -4.70 -16.05
CA ASP A 63 -13.54 -4.09 -16.06
C ASP A 63 -14.08 -3.85 -17.48
N LEU A 64 -15.40 -3.83 -17.57
CA LEU A 64 -16.15 -3.47 -18.77
C LEU A 64 -17.23 -2.44 -18.38
N PRO A 65 -17.65 -1.56 -19.32
CA PRO A 65 -18.74 -0.60 -19.06
C PRO A 65 -20.06 -1.28 -18.63
N SER A 66 -20.26 -2.54 -19.02
CA SER A 66 -21.42 -3.35 -18.62
C SER A 66 -21.32 -3.87 -17.16
N GLY A 67 -20.19 -3.74 -16.50
CA GLY A 67 -19.89 -4.33 -15.21
C GLY A 67 -19.71 -5.86 -15.23
N LYS A 68 -19.85 -6.54 -16.38
CA LYS A 68 -19.66 -8.00 -16.46
C LYS A 68 -18.19 -8.37 -16.38
N LEU A 69 -17.86 -9.44 -15.65
CA LEU A 69 -16.49 -9.93 -15.42
C LEU A 69 -15.90 -10.76 -16.58
N LEU A 70 -16.44 -10.63 -17.80
CA LEU A 70 -16.05 -11.44 -18.96
C LEU A 70 -14.56 -11.28 -19.34
N LYS A 71 -14.00 -10.09 -19.15
CA LYS A 71 -12.59 -9.79 -19.43
C LYS A 71 -11.67 -10.11 -18.25
N MET A 72 -12.18 -10.09 -17.01
CA MET A 72 -11.40 -10.13 -15.77
C MET A 72 -10.51 -11.37 -15.65
N GLN A 73 -11.05 -12.53 -15.91
CA GLN A 73 -10.28 -13.78 -15.84
C GLN A 73 -9.09 -13.78 -16.79
N LYS A 74 -9.30 -13.30 -18.02
CA LYS A 74 -8.22 -13.18 -19.02
C LYS A 74 -7.19 -12.14 -18.61
N ALA A 75 -7.62 -11.01 -18.04
CA ALA A 75 -6.75 -9.97 -17.55
C ALA A 75 -5.81 -10.51 -16.45
N TYR A 76 -6.34 -11.24 -15.47
CA TYR A 76 -5.54 -11.89 -14.43
C TYR A 76 -4.58 -12.95 -15.01
N GLN A 77 -5.01 -13.76 -15.97
CA GLN A 77 -4.13 -14.74 -16.62
C GLN A 77 -2.96 -14.08 -17.36
N MET A 78 -3.23 -12.97 -18.05
CA MET A 78 -2.18 -12.18 -18.73
C MET A 78 -1.24 -11.55 -17.72
N GLN A 79 -1.75 -10.95 -16.67
CA GLN A 79 -0.95 -10.32 -15.64
C GLN A 79 -0.03 -11.32 -14.94
N ARG A 80 -0.53 -12.52 -14.61
CA ARG A 80 0.27 -13.60 -14.03
C ARG A 80 1.50 -13.95 -14.88
N LYS A 81 1.35 -13.93 -16.20
CA LYS A 81 2.47 -14.21 -17.13
C LYS A 81 3.47 -13.06 -17.23
N ARG A 82 3.07 -11.82 -16.93
CA ARG A 82 3.89 -10.61 -17.04
C ARG A 82 4.59 -10.23 -15.74
N LEU A 83 4.02 -10.56 -14.61
CA LEU A 83 4.66 -10.34 -13.31
C LEU A 83 5.96 -11.13 -13.22
N PRO A 84 7.08 -10.50 -12.79
CA PRO A 84 8.38 -11.14 -12.80
C PRO A 84 8.49 -12.20 -11.70
N ARG A 85 9.00 -13.37 -12.06
CA ARG A 85 9.18 -14.50 -11.11
C ARG A 85 10.06 -14.13 -9.91
N TRP A 86 11.12 -13.34 -10.10
CA TRP A 86 11.97 -12.90 -9.00
C TRP A 86 11.20 -12.12 -7.93
N LEU A 87 10.10 -11.45 -8.31
CA LEU A 87 9.22 -10.77 -7.37
C LEU A 87 8.23 -11.74 -6.73
N MET A 88 7.48 -12.48 -7.57
CA MET A 88 6.36 -13.31 -7.12
C MET A 88 6.78 -14.54 -6.33
N ASP A 89 7.94 -15.12 -6.62
CA ASP A 89 8.41 -16.38 -6.02
C ASP A 89 9.31 -16.15 -4.79
N LYS A 90 9.88 -14.93 -4.64
CA LYS A 90 10.96 -14.68 -3.68
C LYS A 90 10.72 -13.52 -2.72
N LYS A 91 9.67 -12.77 -2.92
CA LYS A 91 9.39 -11.57 -2.10
C LYS A 91 8.03 -11.71 -1.42
N GLU A 92 7.87 -11.03 -0.29
CA GLU A 92 6.56 -10.87 0.32
C GLU A 92 5.68 -10.02 -0.57
N ILE A 93 4.47 -10.49 -0.85
CA ILE A 93 3.50 -9.76 -1.68
C ILE A 93 2.26 -9.45 -0.84
N LEU A 94 1.95 -8.17 -0.75
CA LEU A 94 0.69 -7.68 -0.23
C LEU A 94 -0.09 -6.99 -1.34
N ALA A 95 -1.39 -7.14 -1.33
CA ALA A 95 -2.23 -6.53 -2.35
C ALA A 95 -3.60 -6.11 -1.79
N ILE A 96 -4.05 -4.96 -2.25
CA ILE A 96 -5.44 -4.52 -2.21
C ILE A 96 -5.93 -4.32 -3.64
N TRP A 97 -7.22 -4.24 -3.85
CA TRP A 97 -7.81 -3.90 -5.15
C TRP A 97 -8.20 -2.44 -5.25
N ASP A 98 -8.45 -2.01 -6.49
CA ASP A 98 -9.18 -0.79 -6.78
C ASP A 98 -10.29 -1.07 -7.80
N ASP A 99 -10.86 -0.08 -8.44
CA ASP A 99 -12.07 -0.20 -9.27
C ASP A 99 -11.89 -1.10 -10.51
N HIS A 100 -10.73 -1.08 -11.16
CA HIS A 100 -10.48 -1.87 -12.36
C HIS A 100 -10.32 -3.37 -12.08
N ASP A 101 -9.76 -3.76 -10.96
CA ASP A 101 -9.71 -5.17 -10.53
C ASP A 101 -10.92 -5.56 -9.65
N PHE A 102 -11.65 -4.61 -9.09
CA PHE A 102 -12.98 -4.82 -8.53
C PHE A 102 -14.03 -5.13 -9.63
N GLY A 103 -13.84 -4.59 -10.85
CA GLY A 103 -14.57 -4.97 -12.05
C GLY A 103 -15.58 -3.96 -12.59
N LEU A 104 -15.66 -2.78 -12.00
CA LEU A 104 -16.46 -1.66 -12.47
C LEU A 104 -15.77 -0.34 -12.15
N ASN A 105 -15.43 0.43 -13.19
CA ASN A 105 -14.80 1.75 -13.02
C ASN A 105 -15.61 2.62 -12.05
N ASP A 106 -14.95 3.19 -11.04
CA ASP A 106 -15.53 3.91 -9.91
C ASP A 106 -16.66 3.11 -9.19
N GLY A 107 -16.63 1.79 -9.26
CA GLY A 107 -17.63 0.90 -8.66
C GLY A 107 -17.59 0.88 -7.13
N GLY A 108 -18.71 0.57 -6.50
CA GLY A 108 -18.89 0.50 -5.06
C GLY A 108 -19.83 -0.62 -4.62
N GLY A 109 -20.39 -0.51 -3.44
CA GLY A 109 -21.15 -1.55 -2.77
C GLY A 109 -22.40 -2.04 -3.50
N ASP A 110 -22.92 -1.26 -4.44
CA ASP A 110 -24.05 -1.63 -5.30
C ASP A 110 -23.65 -2.47 -6.53
N TYR A 111 -22.35 -2.73 -6.72
CA TYR A 111 -21.89 -3.59 -7.81
C TYR A 111 -22.30 -5.04 -7.61
N ILE A 112 -23.11 -5.57 -8.52
CA ILE A 112 -23.77 -6.88 -8.36
C ILE A 112 -22.82 -8.07 -8.45
N TYR A 113 -21.67 -7.93 -9.13
CA TYR A 113 -20.67 -9.01 -9.31
C TYR A 113 -19.51 -8.93 -8.32
N LYS A 114 -19.59 -8.10 -7.29
CA LYS A 114 -18.49 -7.87 -6.33
C LYS A 114 -17.98 -9.15 -5.64
N LYS A 115 -18.89 -10.11 -5.31
CA LYS A 115 -18.50 -11.40 -4.72
C LYS A 115 -17.69 -12.28 -5.68
N ASP A 116 -18.00 -12.24 -6.96
CA ASP A 116 -17.27 -13.00 -7.97
C ASP A 116 -15.91 -12.34 -8.25
N ALA A 117 -15.85 -10.99 -8.29
CA ALA A 117 -14.61 -10.24 -8.38
C ALA A 117 -13.69 -10.54 -7.20
N GLU A 118 -14.21 -10.55 -5.97
CA GLU A 118 -13.49 -10.90 -4.75
C GLU A 118 -12.86 -12.30 -4.85
N LYS A 119 -13.62 -13.32 -5.26
CA LYS A 119 -13.08 -14.67 -5.47
C LYS A 119 -11.94 -14.68 -6.50
N MET A 120 -12.07 -13.94 -7.60
CA MET A 120 -11.02 -13.85 -8.63
C MET A 120 -9.76 -13.18 -8.08
N PHE A 121 -9.91 -12.09 -7.34
CA PHE A 121 -8.81 -11.39 -6.68
C PHE A 121 -8.07 -12.29 -5.67
N LEU A 122 -8.81 -12.91 -4.75
CA LEU A 122 -8.23 -13.80 -3.73
C LEU A 122 -7.51 -15.01 -4.34
N ASN A 123 -8.04 -15.54 -5.45
CA ASN A 123 -7.40 -16.64 -6.19
C ASN A 123 -6.16 -16.19 -6.95
N PHE A 124 -6.18 -15.01 -7.56
CA PHE A 124 -5.03 -14.46 -8.27
C PHE A 124 -3.85 -14.25 -7.32
N TRP A 125 -4.08 -13.69 -6.14
CA TRP A 125 -3.03 -13.46 -5.15
C TRP A 125 -2.69 -14.68 -4.29
N ASN A 126 -3.26 -15.86 -4.60
CA ASN A 126 -3.04 -17.12 -3.86
C ASN A 126 -3.32 -16.97 -2.36
N ILE A 127 -4.32 -16.18 -1.99
CA ILE A 127 -4.71 -16.03 -0.59
C ILE A 127 -5.14 -17.40 -0.04
N PRO A 128 -4.58 -17.87 1.09
CA PRO A 128 -4.87 -19.19 1.66
C PRO A 128 -6.36 -19.41 1.92
N GLN A 129 -6.82 -20.66 1.86
CA GLN A 129 -8.23 -20.99 2.18
C GLN A 129 -8.59 -20.72 3.65
N SER A 130 -7.60 -20.76 4.54
CA SER A 130 -7.76 -20.44 5.97
C SER A 130 -7.80 -18.94 6.28
N ASP A 131 -7.52 -18.09 5.31
CA ASP A 131 -7.52 -16.63 5.50
C ASP A 131 -8.95 -16.11 5.72
N LEU A 132 -9.11 -15.19 6.66
CA LEU A 132 -10.42 -14.62 7.02
C LEU A 132 -11.13 -13.95 5.83
N ARG A 133 -10.38 -13.40 4.87
CA ARG A 133 -10.92 -12.82 3.63
C ARG A 133 -11.70 -13.82 2.77
N ARG A 134 -11.54 -15.14 3.00
CA ARG A 134 -12.32 -16.18 2.30
C ARG A 134 -13.70 -16.39 2.90
N ASN A 135 -13.91 -15.95 4.14
CA ASN A 135 -15.11 -16.27 4.94
C ASN A 135 -15.91 -15.04 5.36
N ARG A 136 -15.58 -13.87 4.84
CA ARG A 136 -16.28 -12.61 5.09
C ARG A 136 -16.37 -11.78 3.81
N ASP A 137 -17.20 -10.77 3.80
CA ASP A 137 -17.30 -9.78 2.73
C ASP A 137 -16.12 -8.82 2.77
N GLY A 138 -15.52 -8.52 1.59
CA GLY A 138 -14.41 -7.58 1.42
C GLY A 138 -13.02 -8.16 1.69
N ILE A 139 -12.02 -7.51 1.08
CA ILE A 139 -10.63 -8.00 1.05
C ILE A 139 -9.75 -7.38 2.14
N TYR A 140 -10.30 -6.57 3.06
CA TYR A 140 -9.51 -5.92 4.11
C TYR A 140 -8.78 -6.92 5.00
N PHE A 141 -7.59 -6.56 5.47
CA PHE A 141 -6.74 -7.45 6.26
C PHE A 141 -5.77 -6.69 7.18
N LYS A 142 -5.22 -7.42 8.13
CA LYS A 142 -4.13 -6.96 9.00
C LYS A 142 -3.02 -8.01 8.99
N GLN A 143 -1.78 -7.54 8.92
CA GLN A 143 -0.59 -8.36 9.03
C GLN A 143 0.41 -7.67 9.96
N THR A 144 0.97 -8.43 10.91
CA THR A 144 2.00 -7.94 11.83
C THR A 144 3.34 -8.53 11.43
N LYS A 145 4.39 -7.74 11.53
CA LYS A 145 5.77 -8.13 11.23
C LYS A 145 6.71 -7.53 12.27
N GLN A 146 7.72 -8.29 12.66
CA GLN A 146 8.86 -7.80 13.44
C GLN A 146 9.99 -7.38 12.47
N ILE A 147 10.43 -6.14 12.60
CA ILE A 147 11.55 -5.57 11.81
C ILE A 147 12.56 -5.00 12.82
N GLU A 148 13.72 -5.62 12.97
CA GLU A 148 14.77 -5.17 13.89
C GLU A 148 14.25 -4.90 15.33
N GLY A 149 13.33 -5.73 15.82
CA GLY A 149 12.74 -5.57 17.16
C GLY A 149 11.57 -4.59 17.25
N THR A 150 11.26 -3.86 16.18
CA THR A 150 10.11 -2.96 16.07
C THR A 150 8.93 -3.72 15.49
N GLU A 151 7.78 -3.62 16.12
CA GLU A 151 6.55 -4.21 15.60
C GLU A 151 5.90 -3.28 14.57
N VAL A 152 5.68 -3.80 13.37
CA VAL A 152 5.03 -3.09 12.25
C VAL A 152 3.73 -3.79 11.90
N GLU A 153 2.62 -3.09 11.97
CA GLU A 153 1.32 -3.54 11.48
C GLU A 153 1.02 -2.95 10.10
N ILE A 154 0.59 -3.81 9.19
CA ILE A 154 0.10 -3.39 7.87
C ILE A 154 -1.39 -3.66 7.82
N ILE A 155 -2.18 -2.63 7.59
CA ILE A 155 -3.64 -2.66 7.56
C ILE A 155 -4.09 -2.34 6.14
N GLY A 156 -4.56 -3.37 5.41
CA GLY A 156 -5.15 -3.20 4.08
C GLY A 156 -6.65 -2.90 4.17
N LEU A 157 -7.06 -1.76 3.65
CA LEU A 157 -8.47 -1.37 3.58
C LEU A 157 -9.10 -1.83 2.27
N ASP A 158 -10.38 -2.16 2.33
CA ASP A 158 -11.25 -2.33 1.16
C ASP A 158 -12.09 -1.07 0.99
N THR A 159 -11.76 -0.26 0.03
CA THR A 159 -12.46 1.00 -0.26
C THR A 159 -13.52 0.87 -1.34
N ARG A 160 -13.86 -0.38 -1.75
CA ARG A 160 -14.79 -0.67 -2.84
C ARG A 160 -16.02 -1.46 -2.41
N TYR A 161 -15.85 -2.58 -1.71
CA TYR A 161 -16.89 -3.56 -1.48
C TYR A 161 -18.15 -3.01 -0.79
N PHE A 162 -17.98 -2.06 0.12
CA PHE A 162 -19.03 -1.45 0.95
C PHE A 162 -19.38 -0.03 0.54
N ARG A 163 -18.56 0.60 -0.30
CA ARG A 163 -18.63 2.02 -0.58
C ARG A 163 -19.97 2.44 -1.18
N SER A 164 -20.61 3.41 -0.57
CA SER A 164 -21.80 4.07 -1.11
C SER A 164 -21.53 4.74 -2.46
N LYS A 165 -22.56 4.94 -3.27
CA LYS A 165 -22.45 5.64 -4.55
C LYS A 165 -21.79 7.00 -4.41
N LEU A 166 -20.88 7.31 -5.33
CA LEU A 166 -20.34 8.66 -5.49
C LEU A 166 -21.44 9.63 -5.93
N LYS A 167 -21.38 10.85 -5.43
CA LYS A 167 -22.21 11.96 -5.91
C LYS A 167 -21.49 12.74 -7.01
N GLY A 168 -22.25 13.47 -7.82
CA GLY A 168 -21.72 14.24 -8.94
C GLY A 168 -21.55 13.42 -10.21
N LYS A 169 -20.61 13.82 -11.06
CA LYS A 169 -20.33 13.20 -12.35
C LYS A 169 -18.90 12.67 -12.39
N LYS A 170 -18.63 11.68 -13.22
CA LYS A 170 -17.26 11.19 -13.45
C LYS A 170 -16.32 12.35 -13.74
N ASN A 171 -15.17 12.37 -13.09
CA ASN A 171 -14.16 13.44 -13.11
C ASN A 171 -14.64 14.79 -12.55
N ALA A 172 -15.75 14.82 -11.82
CA ALA A 172 -16.30 15.96 -11.10
C ALA A 172 -17.15 15.48 -9.92
N TYR A 173 -16.53 14.61 -9.09
CA TYR A 173 -17.21 14.06 -7.92
C TYR A 173 -17.35 15.10 -6.82
N GLU A 174 -18.52 15.06 -6.20
CA GLU A 174 -18.94 15.96 -5.13
C GLU A 174 -18.88 15.25 -3.78
N GLN A 175 -18.88 16.03 -2.71
CA GLN A 175 -18.96 15.48 -1.35
C GLN A 175 -20.34 14.89 -1.07
N ASN A 176 -20.37 13.71 -0.51
CA ASN A 176 -21.55 13.05 0.02
C ASN A 176 -21.60 13.23 1.54
N ASN A 177 -22.39 14.22 1.98
CA ASN A 177 -22.58 14.55 3.40
C ASN A 177 -23.72 13.75 4.08
N ASP A 178 -24.25 12.72 3.43
CA ASP A 178 -25.24 11.83 4.02
C ASP A 178 -24.57 11.01 5.13
N SER A 179 -25.14 11.04 6.34
CA SER A 179 -24.63 10.28 7.49
C SER A 179 -24.71 8.77 7.34
N ALA A 180 -25.54 8.28 6.41
CA ALA A 180 -25.62 6.87 6.05
C ALA A 180 -24.64 6.44 4.96
N ALA A 181 -23.98 7.42 4.31
CA ALA A 181 -22.99 7.12 3.28
C ALA A 181 -21.67 6.64 3.92
N THR A 182 -21.09 5.61 3.35
CA THR A 182 -19.87 4.98 3.89
C THR A 182 -18.89 4.61 2.79
N ILE A 183 -17.61 4.53 3.14
CA ILE A 183 -16.54 3.90 2.33
C ILE A 183 -16.34 2.46 2.79
N LEU A 184 -16.19 2.24 4.09
CA LEU A 184 -15.77 0.96 4.65
C LEU A 184 -16.92 0.05 5.08
N GLY A 185 -18.13 0.58 5.26
CA GLY A 185 -19.23 -0.17 5.88
C GLY A 185 -19.01 -0.42 7.38
N GLN A 186 -20.08 -0.80 8.09
CA GLN A 186 -20.04 -0.91 9.54
C GLN A 186 -19.06 -1.99 10.05
N ASP A 187 -19.04 -3.14 9.40
CA ASP A 187 -18.21 -4.27 9.86
C ASP A 187 -16.72 -3.98 9.73
N GLN A 188 -16.29 -3.41 8.60
CA GLN A 188 -14.91 -3.02 8.41
C GLN A 188 -14.51 -1.85 9.32
N TRP A 189 -15.41 -0.89 9.59
CA TRP A 189 -15.17 0.17 10.56
C TRP A 189 -14.94 -0.39 11.97
N THR A 190 -15.80 -1.28 12.44
CA THR A 190 -15.66 -1.91 13.76
C THR A 190 -14.33 -2.67 13.86
N TRP A 191 -13.99 -3.40 12.79
CA TRP A 191 -12.72 -4.13 12.70
C TRP A 191 -11.51 -3.18 12.69
N LEU A 192 -11.56 -2.08 11.93
CA LEU A 192 -10.45 -1.11 11.85
C LEU A 192 -10.20 -0.40 13.18
N GLU A 193 -11.26 0.10 13.81
CA GLU A 193 -11.18 0.74 15.13
C GLU A 193 -10.59 -0.21 16.18
N THR A 194 -11.08 -1.44 16.21
CA THR A 194 -10.57 -2.48 17.11
C THR A 194 -9.11 -2.82 16.80
N SER A 195 -8.77 -2.93 15.53
CA SER A 195 -7.39 -3.24 15.11
C SER A 195 -6.40 -2.18 15.53
N ILE A 196 -6.74 -0.90 15.36
CA ILE A 196 -5.86 0.22 15.72
C ILE A 196 -5.80 0.43 17.24
N SER A 197 -6.95 0.36 17.94
CA SER A 197 -7.00 0.58 19.39
C SER A 197 -6.30 -0.50 20.21
N ASN A 198 -6.32 -1.75 19.71
CA ASN A 198 -5.68 -2.89 20.38
C ASN A 198 -4.28 -3.18 19.84
N SER A 199 -3.78 -2.36 18.92
CA SER A 199 -2.45 -2.54 18.34
C SER A 199 -1.36 -2.25 19.37
N THR A 200 -0.38 -3.14 19.46
CA THR A 200 0.88 -2.95 20.21
C THR A 200 2.01 -2.44 19.32
N ALA A 201 1.76 -2.32 18.01
CA ALA A 201 2.76 -1.95 17.04
C ALA A 201 3.29 -0.52 17.23
N ASP A 202 4.58 -0.33 17.00
CA ASP A 202 5.24 0.97 16.99
C ASP A 202 4.92 1.74 15.70
N VAL A 203 4.70 0.98 14.62
CA VAL A 203 4.44 1.52 13.28
C VAL A 203 3.19 0.89 12.68
N ILE A 204 2.27 1.71 12.17
CA ILE A 204 1.10 1.26 11.41
C ILE A 204 1.19 1.80 9.98
N VAL A 205 1.15 0.90 9.00
CA VAL A 205 1.07 1.23 7.58
C VAL A 205 -0.33 0.94 7.07
N ILE A 206 -1.08 1.98 6.70
CA ILE A 206 -2.44 1.89 6.18
C ILE A 206 -2.38 1.85 4.65
N LEU A 207 -2.90 0.77 4.05
CA LEU A 207 -3.06 0.66 2.60
C LEU A 207 -4.48 1.09 2.22
N SER A 208 -4.60 2.08 1.36
CA SER A 208 -5.88 2.52 0.79
C SER A 208 -5.73 2.67 -0.72
N SER A 209 -6.68 2.16 -1.50
CA SER A 209 -6.55 2.32 -2.96
C SER A 209 -6.71 3.79 -3.37
N ILE A 210 -7.54 4.56 -2.68
CA ILE A 210 -7.79 5.99 -2.96
C ILE A 210 -7.14 6.89 -1.90
N GLN A 211 -6.82 8.13 -2.28
CA GLN A 211 -6.13 9.11 -1.43
C GLN A 211 -6.94 9.54 -0.21
N ILE A 212 -6.26 9.64 0.95
CA ILE A 212 -6.85 10.03 2.24
C ILE A 212 -6.67 11.54 2.47
N LEU A 213 -5.45 12.07 2.29
CA LEU A 213 -5.13 13.46 2.60
C LEU A 213 -5.51 14.43 1.48
N ALA A 214 -5.27 14.07 0.23
CA ALA A 214 -5.53 14.94 -0.90
C ALA A 214 -7.02 15.29 -1.04
N THR A 215 -7.31 16.58 -1.20
CA THR A 215 -8.68 17.12 -1.33
C THR A 215 -8.90 17.87 -2.62
N ASN A 216 -7.85 18.47 -3.18
CA ASN A 216 -7.97 19.42 -4.29
C ASN A 216 -7.85 18.77 -5.67
N HIS A 217 -8.74 17.82 -5.98
CA HIS A 217 -8.90 17.24 -7.32
C HIS A 217 -10.31 16.71 -7.54
N PRO A 218 -10.79 16.59 -8.80
CA PRO A 218 -12.19 16.25 -9.10
C PRO A 218 -12.48 14.74 -9.12
N TYR A 219 -11.46 13.90 -8.90
CA TYR A 219 -11.58 12.44 -8.98
C TYR A 219 -11.93 11.82 -7.62
N GLU A 220 -12.08 10.51 -7.59
CA GLU A 220 -12.37 9.77 -6.37
C GLU A 220 -11.29 9.94 -5.31
N LYS A 221 -11.71 10.07 -4.06
CA LYS A 221 -10.88 10.24 -2.87
C LYS A 221 -11.72 10.10 -1.60
N TRP A 222 -11.08 9.96 -0.46
CA TRP A 222 -11.80 9.91 0.82
C TRP A 222 -12.64 11.17 1.09
N ASP A 223 -12.21 12.33 0.59
CA ASP A 223 -12.94 13.58 0.75
C ASP A 223 -14.30 13.62 0.02
N ASN A 224 -14.59 12.68 -0.85
CA ASN A 224 -15.95 12.50 -1.38
C ASN A 224 -16.94 12.01 -0.31
N PHE A 225 -16.45 11.50 0.82
CA PHE A 225 -17.21 11.09 1.99
C PHE A 225 -16.64 11.77 3.23
N PRO A 226 -16.89 13.07 3.44
CA PRO A 226 -16.18 13.87 4.42
C PRO A 226 -16.42 13.41 5.87
N LEU A 227 -17.55 12.81 6.19
CA LEU A 227 -17.83 12.25 7.52
C LEU A 227 -16.99 10.99 7.77
N GLU A 228 -16.87 10.13 6.79
CA GLU A 228 -16.02 8.93 6.85
C GLU A 228 -14.53 9.30 6.93
N ARG A 229 -14.10 10.26 6.10
CA ARG A 229 -12.73 10.79 6.15
C ARG A 229 -12.41 11.40 7.51
N LYS A 230 -13.32 12.20 8.07
CA LYS A 230 -13.16 12.79 9.40
C LYS A 230 -12.98 11.70 10.45
N ARG A 231 -13.84 10.66 10.46
CA ARG A 231 -13.73 9.52 11.36
C ARG A 231 -12.36 8.84 11.28
N LEU A 232 -11.87 8.57 10.06
CA LEU A 232 -10.54 7.98 9.87
C LEU A 232 -9.43 8.87 10.41
N LEU A 233 -9.47 10.18 10.09
CA LEU A 233 -8.46 11.14 10.54
C LEU A 233 -8.44 11.28 12.07
N GLU A 234 -9.58 11.22 12.73
CA GLU A 234 -9.68 11.25 14.21
C GLU A 234 -9.08 9.99 14.86
N ILE A 235 -9.30 8.81 14.26
CA ILE A 235 -8.69 7.55 14.72
C ILE A 235 -7.17 7.62 14.57
N ILE A 236 -6.69 8.05 13.40
CA ILE A 236 -5.26 8.23 13.14
C ILE A 236 -4.66 9.25 14.11
N ALA A 237 -5.29 10.40 14.32
CA ALA A 237 -4.81 11.42 15.23
C ALA A 237 -4.69 10.95 16.69
N ARG A 238 -5.61 10.09 17.15
CA ARG A 238 -5.49 9.46 18.47
C ARG A 238 -4.31 8.51 18.53
N ALA A 239 -4.19 7.61 17.55
CA ALA A 239 -3.14 6.61 17.51
C ALA A 239 -1.74 7.21 17.28
N SER A 240 -1.65 8.30 16.51
CA SER A 240 -0.38 8.97 16.19
C SER A 240 0.28 9.66 17.39
N LYS A 241 -0.39 9.73 18.54
CA LYS A 241 0.23 10.21 19.80
C LYS A 241 1.29 9.24 20.33
N GLU A 242 1.14 7.96 20.06
CA GLU A 242 1.97 6.89 20.59
C GLU A 242 2.66 6.06 19.49
N LYS A 243 2.16 6.13 18.26
CA LYS A 243 2.57 5.28 17.13
C LYS A 243 2.95 6.12 15.92
N THR A 244 3.85 5.61 15.10
CA THR A 244 4.12 6.19 13.79
C THR A 244 3.13 5.66 12.77
N ILE A 245 2.39 6.55 12.09
CA ILE A 245 1.39 6.15 11.10
C ILE A 245 1.79 6.66 9.71
N ILE A 246 1.69 5.78 8.73
CA ILE A 246 1.93 6.06 7.32
C ILE A 246 0.78 5.49 6.52
N ALA A 247 0.30 6.25 5.54
CA ALA A 247 -0.62 5.75 4.53
C ALA A 247 0.11 5.56 3.19
N VAL A 248 -0.23 4.50 2.47
CA VAL A 248 0.21 4.26 1.09
C VAL A 248 -1.02 4.10 0.20
N THR A 249 -1.05 4.83 -0.93
CA THR A 249 -2.25 4.95 -1.77
C THR A 249 -1.95 4.80 -3.26
N GLY A 250 -2.99 4.52 -4.06
CA GLY A 250 -2.94 4.25 -5.50
C GLY A 250 -3.84 5.14 -6.35
N ASP A 251 -4.57 4.56 -7.32
CA ASP A 251 -5.61 5.11 -8.20
C ASP A 251 -5.17 6.21 -9.19
N ARG A 252 -4.39 7.15 -8.76
CA ARG A 252 -4.28 8.51 -9.32
C ARG A 252 -3.54 8.62 -10.65
N HIS A 253 -2.94 7.54 -11.17
CA HIS A 253 -2.10 7.55 -12.38
C HIS A 253 -0.96 8.59 -12.32
N LYS A 254 -0.55 8.94 -11.11
CA LYS A 254 0.52 9.87 -10.75
C LYS A 254 1.01 9.54 -9.34
N SER A 255 2.11 10.10 -8.94
CA SER A 255 2.61 9.97 -7.57
C SER A 255 2.75 11.32 -6.89
N GLY A 256 2.75 11.30 -5.56
CA GLY A 256 2.92 12.46 -4.69
C GLY A 256 3.12 12.04 -3.24
N ILE A 257 3.71 12.91 -2.45
CA ILE A 257 3.86 12.74 -1.00
C ILE A 257 3.06 13.84 -0.32
N TYR A 258 2.21 13.46 0.61
CA TYR A 258 1.36 14.37 1.36
C TYR A 258 1.62 14.18 2.86
N GLN A 259 1.50 15.24 3.64
CA GLN A 259 1.71 15.16 5.08
C GLN A 259 0.81 16.15 5.81
N ASN A 260 0.22 15.71 6.90
CA ASN A 260 -0.33 16.56 7.93
C ASN A 260 0.46 16.38 9.24
N GLU A 261 0.00 16.97 10.34
CA GLU A 261 0.64 16.84 11.66
C GLU A 261 0.67 15.42 12.23
N ASN A 262 -0.22 14.53 11.77
CA ASN A 262 -0.46 13.21 12.35
C ASN A 262 0.20 12.07 11.57
N PHE A 263 0.29 12.18 10.25
CA PHE A 263 0.84 11.09 9.43
C PHE A 263 1.32 11.55 8.04
N LEU A 264 2.12 10.69 7.43
CA LEU A 264 2.62 10.81 6.05
C LEU A 264 1.77 9.92 5.13
N GLU A 265 1.39 10.43 3.95
CA GLU A 265 0.79 9.63 2.87
C GLU A 265 1.70 9.68 1.64
N ILE A 266 2.01 8.51 1.08
CA ILE A 266 2.65 8.39 -0.23
C ILE A 266 1.67 7.76 -1.23
N THR A 267 1.40 8.47 -2.32
CA THR A 267 0.68 7.93 -3.47
C THR A 267 1.70 7.42 -4.48
N ALA A 268 1.68 6.11 -4.76
CA ALA A 268 2.54 5.45 -5.74
C ALA A 268 1.67 4.81 -6.83
N SER A 269 1.34 5.60 -7.85
CA SER A 269 0.36 5.19 -8.85
C SER A 269 0.88 5.51 -10.24
N SER A 270 1.09 4.47 -11.04
CA SER A 270 1.52 4.50 -12.44
C SER A 270 2.65 3.52 -12.75
N LEU A 271 2.52 2.26 -12.38
CA LEU A 271 3.53 1.25 -12.75
C LEU A 271 3.72 1.16 -14.28
N ASN A 272 2.65 1.33 -15.08
CA ASN A 272 2.76 1.45 -16.53
C ASN A 272 1.65 2.27 -17.20
N LYS A 273 0.78 2.93 -16.42
CA LYS A 273 -0.35 3.70 -16.93
C LYS A 273 -0.42 5.06 -16.24
N SER A 274 0.28 6.04 -16.81
CA SER A 274 0.36 7.41 -16.26
C SER A 274 -0.78 8.28 -16.73
N ALA A 275 -1.15 9.28 -15.91
CA ALA A 275 -2.11 10.32 -16.26
C ALA A 275 -1.58 11.23 -17.38
N SER A 276 -2.49 11.91 -18.05
CA SER A 276 -2.17 12.99 -18.99
C SER A 276 -1.49 14.17 -18.27
N LYS A 277 -0.90 15.06 -19.02
CA LYS A 277 -0.22 16.27 -18.51
C LYS A 277 -1.16 17.12 -17.62
N GLY A 278 -0.58 17.87 -16.70
CA GLY A 278 -1.27 18.78 -15.79
C GLY A 278 -0.51 18.93 -14.48
N SER A 279 -0.77 20.00 -13.77
CA SER A 279 -0.30 20.21 -12.39
C SER A 279 -1.48 20.05 -11.44
N GLU A 280 -1.19 19.66 -10.22
CA GLU A 280 -2.14 19.58 -9.13
C GLU A 280 -1.53 20.24 -7.91
N THR A 281 -2.29 21.07 -7.26
CA THR A 281 -1.90 21.75 -6.03
C THR A 281 -2.81 21.25 -4.90
N ASP A 282 -2.21 20.95 -3.78
CA ASP A 282 -2.93 20.59 -2.56
C ASP A 282 -2.15 21.17 -1.37
N PRO A 283 -2.82 21.71 -0.33
CA PRO A 283 -2.13 22.31 0.82
C PRO A 283 -1.23 21.35 1.57
N LEU A 284 -1.51 20.04 1.50
CA LEU A 284 -0.75 19.00 2.19
C LEU A 284 0.31 18.33 1.32
N LEU A 285 0.40 18.70 0.02
CA LEU A 285 1.36 18.14 -0.92
C LEU A 285 2.78 18.65 -0.63
N ILE A 286 3.73 17.73 -0.45
CA ILE A 286 5.15 18.03 -0.34
C ILE A 286 5.78 18.08 -1.74
N GLY A 287 6.16 19.27 -2.18
CA GLY A 287 6.75 19.48 -3.50
C GLY A 287 5.72 19.47 -4.62
N LYS A 288 5.75 18.49 -5.51
CA LYS A 288 4.85 18.38 -6.66
C LYS A 288 4.39 16.95 -6.91
N THR A 289 3.36 16.77 -7.75
CA THR A 289 2.96 15.46 -8.27
C THR A 289 3.73 15.10 -9.54
N TYR A 290 3.97 13.79 -9.74
CA TYR A 290 4.71 13.26 -10.89
C TYR A 290 3.78 12.39 -11.75
N ARG A 291 3.45 12.88 -12.96
CA ARG A 291 2.54 12.23 -13.92
C ARG A 291 3.32 11.44 -14.97
N ILE A 292 4.20 10.58 -14.51
CA ILE A 292 5.06 9.70 -15.32
C ILE A 292 4.97 8.27 -14.77
N ILE A 293 5.49 7.31 -15.49
CA ILE A 293 5.66 5.94 -14.99
C ILE A 293 6.58 5.99 -13.76
N ASN A 294 6.10 5.45 -12.65
CA ASN A 294 6.73 5.57 -11.33
C ASN A 294 6.43 4.38 -10.43
N TYR A 295 7.19 4.25 -9.37
CA TYR A 295 6.96 3.39 -8.23
C TYR A 295 7.36 4.11 -6.94
N GLY A 296 6.83 3.65 -5.81
CA GLY A 296 7.23 4.12 -4.49
C GLY A 296 8.15 3.12 -3.80
N ILE A 297 8.88 3.61 -2.81
CA ILE A 297 9.60 2.78 -1.83
C ILE A 297 9.22 3.26 -0.44
N LEU A 298 8.91 2.32 0.44
CA LEU A 298 8.79 2.53 1.87
C LEU A 298 9.92 1.76 2.55
N ASN A 299 10.91 2.47 3.07
CA ASN A 299 12.05 1.89 3.77
C ASN A 299 11.92 2.13 5.27
N ILE A 300 11.75 1.05 6.05
CA ILE A 300 11.56 1.06 7.50
C ILE A 300 12.89 0.63 8.13
N GLU A 301 13.57 1.54 8.83
CA GLU A 301 14.90 1.35 9.41
C GLU A 301 14.86 1.62 10.93
N PRO A 302 14.35 0.68 11.75
CA PRO A 302 14.21 0.89 13.19
C PRO A 302 15.54 1.19 13.89
N SER A 303 16.61 0.51 13.55
CA SER A 303 17.96 0.75 14.12
C SER A 303 18.45 2.18 13.88
N LYS A 304 17.93 2.87 12.87
CA LYS A 304 18.20 4.28 12.58
C LYS A 304 17.07 5.21 13.05
N ASN A 305 16.07 4.68 13.73
CA ASN A 305 14.87 5.39 14.19
C ASN A 305 14.16 6.17 13.07
N LYS A 306 14.07 5.61 11.85
CA LYS A 306 13.50 6.35 10.72
C LYS A 306 12.70 5.47 9.75
N ILE A 307 11.77 6.12 9.07
CA ILE A 307 11.07 5.58 7.90
C ILE A 307 11.19 6.59 6.77
N THR A 308 11.59 6.12 5.60
CA THR A 308 11.69 6.95 4.39
C THR A 308 10.69 6.47 3.36
N ALA A 309 9.82 7.38 2.93
CA ALA A 309 8.95 7.19 1.76
C ALA A 309 9.55 7.94 0.57
N SER A 310 9.76 7.27 -0.56
CA SER A 310 10.34 7.88 -1.75
C SER A 310 9.62 7.45 -3.02
N ILE A 311 9.64 8.32 -4.02
CA ILE A 311 9.05 8.12 -5.36
C ILE A 311 10.18 8.06 -6.37
N HIS A 312 10.14 7.08 -7.26
CA HIS A 312 11.14 6.84 -8.29
C HIS A 312 10.50 6.76 -9.68
N ASP A 313 11.24 7.21 -10.69
CA ASP A 313 10.83 7.06 -12.09
C ASP A 313 11.10 5.64 -12.61
N LYS A 314 10.70 5.37 -13.84
CA LYS A 314 10.92 4.07 -14.50
C LYS A 314 12.41 3.68 -14.67
N ASN A 315 13.34 4.60 -14.50
CA ASN A 315 14.79 4.36 -14.61
C ASN A 315 15.44 4.15 -13.23
N GLY A 316 14.68 4.35 -12.14
CA GLY A 316 15.16 4.26 -10.76
C GLY A 316 15.68 5.58 -10.20
N GLN A 317 15.47 6.70 -10.90
CA GLN A 317 15.84 8.02 -10.38
C GLN A 317 14.83 8.44 -9.29
N GLU A 318 15.32 8.77 -8.11
CA GLU A 318 14.50 9.38 -7.07
C GLU A 318 13.98 10.75 -7.51
N LEU A 319 12.69 10.94 -7.40
CA LEU A 319 11.97 12.16 -7.78
C LEU A 319 11.61 13.03 -6.58
N ASN A 320 11.28 12.38 -5.48
CA ASN A 320 10.91 13.02 -4.23
C ASN A 320 11.02 12.01 -3.09
N SER A 321 11.35 12.47 -1.90
CA SER A 321 11.37 11.64 -0.70
C SER A 321 11.03 12.43 0.56
N LYS A 322 10.57 11.72 1.58
CA LYS A 322 10.33 12.26 2.92
C LYS A 322 10.71 11.21 3.95
N THR A 323 11.54 11.62 4.89
CA THR A 323 11.90 10.82 6.06
C THR A 323 11.16 11.35 7.30
N ILE A 324 10.68 10.45 8.13
CA ILE A 324 10.10 10.70 9.44
C ILE A 324 10.76 9.78 10.48
N ASN A 325 10.74 10.19 11.75
CA ASN A 325 11.21 9.34 12.84
C ASN A 325 10.13 8.34 13.26
N ILE A 326 10.56 7.17 13.72
CA ILE A 326 9.70 6.24 14.46
C ILE A 326 9.50 6.83 15.86
N ARG A 327 8.29 6.74 16.37
CA ARG A 327 7.94 7.26 17.71
C ARG A 327 8.22 6.24 18.80
#